data_71c19d3bc45db10ac46998c54e1945ca
#
_entry.id   71c19d3bc45db10ac46998c54e1945ca
#
_cell.length_a   1.000
_cell.length_b   1.000
_cell.length_c   1.000
_cell.angle_alpha   90.00
_cell.angle_beta   90.00
_cell.angle_gamma   90.00
#
_symmetry.space_group_name_H-M   'P 1'
#
loop_
_entity.id
_entity.type
_entity.pdbx_description
1 polymer ?
#
loop_
_entity_poly.entity_id
_entity_poly.type
_entity_poly.pdbx_seq_one_letter_code
_entity_poly.pdbx_strand_id
1 'polypeptide(L)'
;MNKTKLVSCFLSGRRKSISKYENQTEELQLNVLHKLICQAIHTEWGQTHGFAQVKDYDSFTKTSPVNTYEELKSYIDRMRHGEKDVLWSGQVRWYAKSSGTTNDKSKFIPVSKECLQDTHYRGGTDAVALYLGQNPRSRMFDGKALILGGSHSPNYNLPHSLVGDLSAILIENASPFVNYFRIPSKKVALLGDFEEKRERIAQAAIRENVTNLSGVPSWMLSVLTRVMDISGKTHLEDVWPGIEVFFHGGVAFTPYREQYRQLVTASDMHYMETYNASEGFFGLQNDLQDRSMLLMIDYGVFYEFIPMDEIDKENPQIVPLWGVETGKNYAMVISTSAGLWRYMIGDTVKFTQKDPYKFIITGRTKFFINAFGEELIVDNAENGLKAACEATGAQIREYTAAPVYMDAHGKCRHQWLIEFAKEPESLTDFAHILDLKLQEINSDYEAKRYKDITLQHLEIIPARKHLFDDWLKSKGKLGGQHKIPRLSNTRTYIDEMLSMNDSAKPEDF
;
A
#
# COMPACT_ATOMS: atom_id res chain seq x y z
N MET A 1 -27.86 -18.69 19.67
CA MET A 1 -27.69 -17.46 18.86
C MET A 1 -26.41 -17.63 18.06
N ASN A 2 -26.45 -17.40 16.74
CA ASN A 2 -25.27 -17.52 15.87
C ASN A 2 -24.19 -16.49 16.34
N LYS A 3 -22.92 -16.91 16.46
CA LYS A 3 -21.80 -16.07 16.90
C LYS A 3 -21.69 -14.79 16.06
N THR A 4 -21.87 -14.90 14.75
CA THR A 4 -21.83 -13.76 13.82
C THR A 4 -22.91 -12.72 14.13
N LYS A 5 -24.13 -13.12 14.45
CA LYS A 5 -25.21 -12.20 14.84
C LYS A 5 -24.90 -11.48 16.16
N LEU A 6 -24.26 -12.16 17.12
CA LEU A 6 -23.85 -11.52 18.39
C LEU A 6 -22.81 -10.43 18.13
N VAL A 7 -21.78 -10.73 17.33
CA VAL A 7 -20.74 -9.76 16.94
C VAL A 7 -21.35 -8.60 16.16
N SER A 8 -22.24 -8.86 15.20
CA SER A 8 -22.93 -7.83 14.43
C SER A 8 -23.76 -6.88 15.31
N CYS A 9 -24.43 -7.42 16.32
CA CYS A 9 -25.17 -6.59 17.29
C CYS A 9 -24.21 -5.71 18.10
N PHE A 10 -23.10 -6.25 18.59
CA PHE A 10 -22.08 -5.49 19.31
C PHE A 10 -21.50 -4.34 18.47
N LEU A 11 -21.29 -4.57 17.18
CA LEU A 11 -20.74 -3.58 16.24
C LEU A 11 -21.79 -2.57 15.70
N SER A 12 -23.05 -2.72 16.05
CA SER A 12 -24.11 -1.82 15.57
C SER A 12 -23.93 -0.36 15.96
N GLY A 13 -23.39 -0.10 17.17
CA GLY A 13 -23.07 1.25 17.63
C GLY A 13 -22.03 1.94 16.76
N ARG A 14 -21.04 1.17 16.26
CA ARG A 14 -20.02 1.71 15.38
C ARG A 14 -20.57 2.08 13.99
N ARG A 15 -21.46 1.25 13.43
CA ARG A 15 -22.17 1.59 12.18
C ARG A 15 -22.97 2.89 12.30
N LYS A 16 -23.62 3.14 13.44
CA LYS A 16 -24.31 4.42 13.72
C LYS A 16 -23.33 5.60 13.79
N SER A 17 -22.10 5.39 14.30
CA SER A 17 -21.09 6.46 14.31
C SER A 17 -20.63 6.78 12.89
N ILE A 18 -20.43 5.77 12.03
CA ILE A 18 -20.05 5.95 10.63
C ILE A 18 -21.14 6.67 9.83
N SER A 19 -22.43 6.45 10.12
CA SER A 19 -23.51 7.16 9.41
C SER A 19 -23.51 8.69 9.62
N LYS A 20 -22.80 9.19 10.65
CA LYS A 20 -22.60 10.64 10.83
C LYS A 20 -21.65 11.27 9.80
N TYR A 21 -20.90 10.47 9.08
CA TYR A 21 -19.99 10.99 8.05
C TYR A 21 -20.71 11.75 6.93
N GLU A 22 -22.00 11.44 6.70
CA GLU A 22 -22.82 12.13 5.68
C GLU A 22 -23.03 13.63 5.99
N ASN A 23 -23.11 14.02 7.27
CA ASN A 23 -23.52 15.38 7.62
C ASN A 23 -22.59 16.10 8.60
N GLN A 24 -21.54 15.45 9.09
CA GLN A 24 -20.66 15.98 10.15
C GLN A 24 -19.16 15.88 9.80
N THR A 25 -18.82 15.82 8.52
CA THR A 25 -17.43 15.61 8.10
C THR A 25 -16.47 16.68 8.61
N GLU A 26 -16.80 17.96 8.42
CA GLU A 26 -15.96 19.07 8.87
C GLU A 26 -15.81 19.06 10.39
N GLU A 27 -16.91 18.95 11.13
CA GLU A 27 -16.89 18.88 12.58
C GLU A 27 -16.03 17.71 13.10
N LEU A 28 -16.20 16.51 12.52
CA LEU A 28 -15.43 15.32 12.90
C LEU A 28 -13.93 15.51 12.62
N GLN A 29 -13.57 16.07 11.47
CA GLN A 29 -12.17 16.31 11.12
C GLN A 29 -11.55 17.42 11.98
N LEU A 30 -12.25 18.51 12.26
CA LEU A 30 -11.78 19.56 13.19
C LEU A 30 -11.60 19.01 14.61
N ASN A 31 -12.49 18.13 15.07
CA ASN A 31 -12.34 17.45 16.35
C ASN A 31 -11.12 16.52 16.37
N VAL A 32 -10.81 15.83 15.25
CA VAL A 32 -9.59 15.05 15.12
C VAL A 32 -8.37 15.95 15.20
N LEU A 33 -8.32 17.03 14.41
CA LEU A 33 -7.21 17.99 14.41
C LEU A 33 -6.96 18.54 15.83
N HIS A 34 -8.00 18.99 16.49
CA HIS A 34 -7.92 19.51 17.85
C HIS A 34 -7.31 18.48 18.83
N LYS A 35 -7.76 17.23 18.76
CA LYS A 35 -7.22 16.16 19.62
C LYS A 35 -5.73 15.91 19.34
N LEU A 36 -5.31 15.88 18.05
CA LEU A 36 -3.93 15.70 17.67
C LEU A 36 -3.04 16.83 18.22
N ILE A 37 -3.48 18.08 18.06
CA ILE A 37 -2.77 19.27 18.56
C ILE A 37 -2.66 19.23 20.09
N CYS A 38 -3.76 18.99 20.81
CA CYS A 38 -3.77 18.90 22.27
C CYS A 38 -2.81 17.80 22.78
N GLN A 39 -2.74 16.66 22.12
CA GLN A 39 -1.85 15.57 22.49
C GLN A 39 -0.38 15.91 22.27
N ALA A 40 -0.07 16.70 21.26
CA ALA A 40 1.30 17.04 20.88
C ALA A 40 1.77 18.42 21.39
N ILE A 41 0.94 19.15 22.12
CA ILE A 41 1.22 20.55 22.53
C ILE A 41 2.54 20.71 23.32
N HIS A 42 2.93 19.67 24.07
CA HIS A 42 4.14 19.65 24.88
C HIS A 42 5.31 18.94 24.20
N THR A 43 5.15 18.41 22.97
CA THR A 43 6.25 17.85 22.20
C THR A 43 7.15 18.96 21.67
N GLU A 44 8.39 18.60 21.30
CA GLU A 44 9.30 19.54 20.63
C GLU A 44 8.66 20.13 19.36
N TRP A 45 8.04 19.28 18.54
CA TRP A 45 7.33 19.73 17.34
C TRP A 45 6.22 20.73 17.66
N GLY A 46 5.37 20.40 18.63
CA GLY A 46 4.27 21.27 19.05
C GLY A 46 4.72 22.62 19.61
N GLN A 47 5.82 22.64 20.37
CA GLN A 47 6.41 23.88 20.88
C GLN A 47 7.03 24.72 19.75
N THR A 48 7.82 24.08 18.87
CA THR A 48 8.48 24.74 17.73
C THR A 48 7.45 25.36 16.77
N HIS A 49 6.31 24.69 16.59
CA HIS A 49 5.26 25.14 15.66
C HIS A 49 4.09 25.83 16.37
N GLY A 50 4.28 26.24 17.62
CA GLY A 50 3.30 27.08 18.35
C GLY A 50 1.92 26.47 18.54
N PHE A 51 1.82 25.15 18.78
CA PHE A 51 0.54 24.44 18.90
C PHE A 51 -0.36 25.00 20.01
N ALA A 52 0.20 25.63 21.05
CA ALA A 52 -0.55 26.31 22.10
C ALA A 52 -1.36 27.50 21.57
N GLN A 53 -1.01 28.09 20.42
CA GLN A 53 -1.69 29.23 19.79
C GLN A 53 -2.65 28.81 18.67
N VAL A 54 -2.63 27.53 18.25
CA VAL A 54 -3.51 27.02 17.20
C VAL A 54 -4.94 26.91 17.73
N LYS A 55 -5.86 27.65 17.09
CA LYS A 55 -7.28 27.72 17.46
C LYS A 55 -8.21 27.06 16.44
N ASP A 56 -7.77 27.04 15.19
CA ASP A 56 -8.55 26.61 14.03
C ASP A 56 -7.64 26.08 12.91
N TYR A 57 -8.24 25.63 11.83
CA TYR A 57 -7.52 25.13 10.67
C TYR A 57 -6.57 26.18 10.05
N ASP A 58 -7.02 27.43 9.94
CA ASP A 58 -6.23 28.51 9.33
C ASP A 58 -4.95 28.81 10.14
N SER A 59 -5.05 28.81 11.46
CA SER A 59 -3.89 29.00 12.32
C SER A 59 -2.94 27.80 12.29
N PHE A 60 -3.48 26.57 12.17
CA PHE A 60 -2.67 25.36 11.99
C PHE A 60 -1.86 25.38 10.71
N THR A 61 -2.47 25.75 9.57
CA THR A 61 -1.78 25.78 8.27
C THR A 61 -0.68 26.83 8.20
N LYS A 62 -0.81 27.92 8.94
CA LYS A 62 0.20 29.00 9.01
C LYS A 62 1.41 28.62 9.86
N THR A 63 1.26 27.72 10.81
CA THR A 63 2.32 27.35 11.76
C THR A 63 3.03 26.05 11.40
N SER A 64 2.35 25.17 10.67
CA SER A 64 2.86 23.83 10.36
C SER A 64 3.14 23.70 8.85
N PRO A 65 4.37 23.43 8.43
CA PRO A 65 4.71 23.19 7.02
C PRO A 65 4.18 21.82 6.56
N VAL A 66 4.04 21.65 5.25
CA VAL A 66 3.90 20.32 4.64
C VAL A 66 5.26 19.63 4.65
N ASN A 67 5.27 18.36 4.97
CA ASN A 67 6.49 17.58 5.16
C ASN A 67 6.50 16.33 4.27
N THR A 68 7.66 16.00 3.76
CA THR A 68 8.01 14.67 3.25
C THR A 68 8.67 13.84 4.36
N TYR A 69 9.05 12.60 4.06
CA TYR A 69 9.79 11.77 5.02
C TYR A 69 11.14 12.40 5.39
N GLU A 70 11.81 13.03 4.43
CA GLU A 70 13.16 13.58 4.64
C GLU A 70 13.17 14.72 5.67
N GLU A 71 12.14 15.59 5.69
CA GLU A 71 12.03 16.65 6.69
C GLU A 71 11.75 16.09 8.10
N LEU A 72 11.02 14.98 8.21
CA LEU A 72 10.70 14.37 9.51
C LEU A 72 11.74 13.34 9.98
N LYS A 73 12.62 12.87 9.10
CA LYS A 73 13.57 11.79 9.34
C LYS A 73 14.44 11.99 10.59
N SER A 74 15.02 13.16 10.75
CA SER A 74 15.90 13.45 11.90
C SER A 74 15.16 13.33 13.24
N TYR A 75 13.90 13.77 13.29
CA TYR A 75 13.04 13.62 14.47
C TYR A 75 12.67 12.15 14.71
N ILE A 76 12.31 11.43 13.66
CA ILE A 76 11.98 9.99 13.72
C ILE A 76 13.19 9.19 14.21
N ASP A 77 14.40 9.49 13.73
CA ASP A 77 15.62 8.81 14.18
C ASP A 77 15.90 9.04 15.66
N ARG A 78 15.69 10.24 16.16
CA ARG A 78 15.80 10.55 17.60
C ARG A 78 14.78 9.77 18.43
N MET A 79 13.52 9.71 17.96
CA MET A 79 12.47 8.89 18.58
C MET A 79 12.86 7.41 18.62
N ARG A 80 13.46 6.88 17.55
CA ARG A 80 13.97 5.50 17.48
C ARG A 80 15.08 5.23 18.49
N HIS A 81 15.90 6.22 18.79
CA HIS A 81 16.94 6.14 19.84
C HIS A 81 16.38 6.30 21.27
N GLY A 82 15.06 6.47 21.41
CA GLY A 82 14.36 6.48 22.69
C GLY A 82 14.03 7.86 23.23
N GLU A 83 14.26 8.92 22.45
CA GLU A 83 13.87 10.27 22.84
C GLU A 83 12.35 10.39 22.85
N LYS A 84 11.81 10.98 23.92
CA LYS A 84 10.38 11.13 24.13
C LYS A 84 9.94 12.53 23.73
N ASP A 85 8.63 12.66 23.48
CA ASP A 85 7.99 13.96 23.25
C ASP A 85 8.63 14.77 22.12
N VAL A 86 9.09 14.07 21.05
CA VAL A 86 9.67 14.70 19.86
C VAL A 86 8.56 15.11 18.88
N LEU A 87 8.06 14.19 18.04
CA LEU A 87 6.92 14.43 17.13
C LEU A 87 5.58 14.08 17.77
N TRP A 88 5.57 13.12 18.70
CA TRP A 88 4.38 12.65 19.40
C TRP A 88 4.66 12.49 20.89
N SER A 89 3.62 12.61 21.71
CA SER A 89 3.72 12.54 23.15
C SER A 89 4.16 11.15 23.63
N GLY A 90 5.10 11.12 24.54
CA GLY A 90 5.65 9.91 25.12
C GLY A 90 6.68 9.21 24.24
N GLN A 91 6.86 7.91 24.47
CA GLN A 91 7.81 7.08 23.73
C GLN A 91 7.07 6.19 22.72
N VAL A 92 7.45 6.29 21.46
CA VAL A 92 7.00 5.36 20.40
C VAL A 92 7.97 4.17 20.35
N ARG A 93 7.43 2.97 20.47
CA ARG A 93 8.22 1.73 20.50
C ARG A 93 8.27 1.03 19.15
N TRP A 94 7.21 1.09 18.36
CA TRP A 94 7.09 0.37 17.11
C TRP A 94 7.28 1.30 15.91
N TYR A 95 8.00 0.79 14.91
CA TYR A 95 8.23 1.48 13.64
C TYR A 95 7.95 0.51 12.49
N ALA A 96 7.01 0.88 11.64
CA ALA A 96 6.73 0.13 10.43
C ALA A 96 7.81 0.43 9.38
N LYS A 97 8.41 -0.65 8.85
CA LYS A 97 9.37 -0.55 7.77
C LYS A 97 8.61 -0.43 6.45
N SER A 98 8.95 0.56 5.65
CA SER A 98 8.45 0.76 4.30
C SER A 98 9.62 1.02 3.36
N SER A 99 9.43 0.85 2.05
CA SER A 99 10.48 1.11 1.07
C SER A 99 10.98 2.56 1.13
N GLY A 100 12.28 2.73 0.95
CA GLY A 100 12.96 4.01 1.09
C GLY A 100 12.73 4.96 -0.07
N THR A 101 13.05 6.23 0.18
CA THR A 101 13.25 7.27 -0.82
C THR A 101 14.72 7.32 -1.26
N THR A 102 15.06 8.26 -2.13
CA THR A 102 16.29 8.45 -2.92
C THR A 102 17.63 8.02 -2.30
N ASN A 103 17.80 8.12 -0.98
CA ASN A 103 19.09 7.89 -0.32
C ASN A 103 19.08 6.77 0.73
N ASP A 104 17.91 6.25 1.11
CA ASP A 104 17.79 5.23 2.14
C ASP A 104 17.03 4.00 1.65
N LYS A 105 17.53 2.84 1.99
CA LYS A 105 16.92 1.55 1.66
C LYS A 105 15.54 1.34 2.31
N SER A 106 15.23 2.04 3.42
CA SER A 106 13.96 1.88 4.14
C SER A 106 13.57 3.15 4.90
N LYS A 107 12.25 3.42 4.93
CA LYS A 107 11.63 4.38 5.85
C LYS A 107 11.20 3.66 7.13
N PHE A 108 11.19 4.39 8.23
CA PHE A 108 10.73 3.90 9.53
C PHE A 108 9.57 4.77 10.02
N ILE A 109 8.36 4.34 9.73
CA ILE A 109 7.15 5.07 10.08
C ILE A 109 6.79 4.79 11.54
N PRO A 110 6.68 5.80 12.40
CA PRO A 110 6.31 5.59 13.79
C PRO A 110 4.89 5.05 13.91
N VAL A 111 4.71 4.07 14.80
CA VAL A 111 3.40 3.47 15.09
C VAL A 111 3.16 3.60 16.59
N SER A 112 2.46 4.65 16.99
CA SER A 112 2.11 4.92 18.38
C SER A 112 1.05 3.94 18.91
N LYS A 113 0.81 3.96 20.21
CA LYS A 113 -0.26 3.18 20.82
C LYS A 113 -1.65 3.66 20.34
N GLU A 114 -1.82 4.95 20.21
CA GLU A 114 -3.05 5.58 19.69
C GLU A 114 -3.28 5.20 18.24
N CYS A 115 -2.23 5.23 17.40
CA CYS A 115 -2.29 4.80 16.01
C CYS A 115 -2.70 3.31 15.89
N LEU A 116 -2.14 2.43 16.73
CA LEU A 116 -2.56 1.02 16.76
C LEU A 116 -4.05 0.87 17.09
N GLN A 117 -4.54 1.56 18.14
CA GLN A 117 -5.90 1.37 18.66
C GLN A 117 -6.95 2.10 17.84
N ASP A 118 -6.74 3.40 17.61
CA ASP A 118 -7.76 4.30 17.06
C ASP A 118 -7.72 4.36 15.52
N THR A 119 -6.64 3.87 14.91
CA THR A 119 -6.50 3.84 13.46
C THR A 119 -6.59 2.40 12.93
N HIS A 120 -5.57 1.59 13.16
CA HIS A 120 -5.46 0.27 12.52
C HIS A 120 -6.47 -0.76 13.05
N TYR A 121 -6.55 -0.97 14.37
CA TYR A 121 -7.51 -1.94 14.91
C TYR A 121 -8.94 -1.49 14.76
N ARG A 122 -9.20 -0.18 14.84
CA ARG A 122 -10.51 0.37 14.53
C ARG A 122 -10.88 0.11 13.07
N GLY A 123 -9.96 0.34 12.13
CA GLY A 123 -10.17 0.05 10.70
C GLY A 123 -10.50 -1.42 10.44
N GLY A 124 -9.75 -2.35 11.03
CA GLY A 124 -10.05 -3.77 10.94
C GLY A 124 -11.42 -4.15 11.54
N THR A 125 -11.79 -3.51 12.67
CA THR A 125 -13.10 -3.73 13.30
C THR A 125 -14.24 -3.18 12.44
N ASP A 126 -14.05 -2.00 11.85
CA ASP A 126 -15.06 -1.37 11.01
C ASP A 126 -15.23 -2.05 9.65
N ALA A 127 -14.17 -2.65 9.10
CA ALA A 127 -14.28 -3.52 7.93
C ALA A 127 -15.28 -4.66 8.18
N VAL A 128 -15.14 -5.34 9.32
CA VAL A 128 -16.08 -6.37 9.76
C VAL A 128 -17.47 -5.79 10.02
N ALA A 129 -17.57 -4.63 10.69
CA ALA A 129 -18.85 -3.99 11.00
C ALA A 129 -19.66 -3.63 9.74
N LEU A 130 -18.98 -3.05 8.74
CA LEU A 130 -19.59 -2.67 7.46
C LEU A 130 -19.99 -3.89 6.64
N TYR A 131 -19.12 -4.91 6.57
CA TYR A 131 -19.44 -6.17 5.91
C TYR A 131 -20.69 -6.84 6.50
N LEU A 132 -20.75 -7.00 7.83
CA LEU A 132 -21.91 -7.58 8.52
C LEU A 132 -23.17 -6.74 8.39
N GLY A 133 -23.04 -5.44 8.22
CA GLY A 133 -24.17 -4.54 7.94
C GLY A 133 -24.84 -4.82 6.59
N GLN A 134 -24.03 -5.13 5.58
CA GLN A 134 -24.48 -5.45 4.23
C GLN A 134 -24.91 -6.93 4.09
N ASN A 135 -24.35 -7.82 4.92
CA ASN A 135 -24.57 -9.26 4.85
C ASN A 135 -25.16 -9.82 6.15
N PRO A 136 -26.46 -9.60 6.43
CA PRO A 136 -27.11 -10.07 7.67
C PRO A 136 -27.12 -11.60 7.81
N ARG A 137 -26.91 -12.32 6.71
CA ARG A 137 -26.85 -13.80 6.67
C ARG A 137 -25.45 -14.34 6.86
N SER A 138 -24.45 -13.48 6.96
CA SER A 138 -23.03 -13.87 7.13
C SER A 138 -22.84 -14.85 8.26
N ARG A 139 -21.92 -15.79 8.06
CA ARG A 139 -21.48 -16.82 9.02
C ARG A 139 -19.97 -16.72 9.26
N MET A 140 -19.35 -15.60 8.98
CA MET A 140 -17.89 -15.45 9.03
C MET A 140 -17.25 -15.82 10.39
N PHE A 141 -17.99 -15.73 11.51
CA PHE A 141 -17.52 -16.13 12.84
C PHE A 141 -17.87 -17.57 13.20
N ASP A 142 -18.46 -18.35 12.29
CA ASP A 142 -18.64 -19.79 12.46
C ASP A 142 -17.35 -20.58 12.18
N GLY A 143 -16.35 -19.91 11.59
CA GLY A 143 -15.02 -20.44 11.31
C GLY A 143 -13.89 -19.51 11.71
N LYS A 144 -12.75 -19.65 11.05
CA LYS A 144 -11.51 -18.91 11.29
C LYS A 144 -11.25 -17.90 10.19
N ALA A 145 -10.52 -16.84 10.54
CA ALA A 145 -9.98 -15.87 9.60
C ALA A 145 -8.54 -16.25 9.22
N LEU A 146 -8.27 -16.51 7.95
CA LEU A 146 -6.91 -16.63 7.44
C LEU A 146 -6.34 -15.23 7.23
N ILE A 147 -5.47 -14.79 8.16
CA ILE A 147 -4.87 -13.45 8.14
C ILE A 147 -3.39 -13.57 7.85
N LEU A 148 -2.98 -13.03 6.71
CA LEU A 148 -1.57 -12.96 6.34
C LEU A 148 -0.94 -11.69 6.89
N GLY A 149 0.33 -11.78 7.24
CA GLY A 149 1.12 -10.65 7.71
C GLY A 149 2.59 -10.81 7.35
N GLY A 150 3.28 -9.69 7.26
CA GLY A 150 4.73 -9.64 7.05
C GLY A 150 5.53 -10.17 8.22
N SER A 151 6.77 -9.73 8.35
CA SER A 151 7.72 -10.24 9.33
C SER A 151 8.30 -9.10 10.17
N HIS A 152 8.86 -9.43 11.32
CA HIS A 152 9.72 -8.51 12.05
C HIS A 152 11.05 -8.32 11.31
N SER A 153 11.65 -7.15 11.51
CA SER A 153 12.96 -6.78 10.94
C SER A 153 13.98 -6.54 12.06
N PRO A 154 14.40 -7.59 12.80
CA PRO A 154 15.22 -7.44 14.01
C PRO A 154 16.57 -6.79 13.76
N ASN A 155 17.11 -6.89 12.54
CA ASN A 155 18.36 -6.23 12.14
C ASN A 155 18.30 -4.69 12.22
N TYR A 156 17.10 -4.12 12.23
CA TYR A 156 16.87 -2.67 12.36
C TYR A 156 16.43 -2.25 13.76
N ASN A 157 16.31 -3.19 14.71
CA ASN A 157 15.94 -2.87 16.09
C ASN A 157 17.05 -2.08 16.78
N LEU A 158 16.63 -1.13 17.62
CA LEU A 158 17.48 -0.41 18.54
C LEU A 158 17.03 -0.71 19.98
N PRO A 159 17.79 -0.35 21.02
CA PRO A 159 17.42 -0.66 22.40
C PRO A 159 16.01 -0.21 22.79
N HIS A 160 15.52 0.87 22.19
CA HIS A 160 14.24 1.49 22.52
C HIS A 160 13.19 1.36 21.41
N SER A 161 13.53 0.80 20.27
CA SER A 161 12.60 0.67 19.13
C SER A 161 12.64 -0.72 18.49
N LEU A 162 11.46 -1.19 18.10
CA LEU A 162 11.25 -2.46 17.38
C LEU A 162 10.74 -2.15 15.98
N VAL A 163 11.23 -2.91 15.00
CA VAL A 163 10.94 -2.70 13.59
C VAL A 163 10.33 -3.96 12.97
N GLY A 164 9.36 -3.77 12.10
CA GLY A 164 8.74 -4.83 11.32
C GLY A 164 7.80 -4.27 10.26
N ASP A 165 7.27 -5.14 9.42
CA ASP A 165 6.15 -4.75 8.55
C ASP A 165 4.95 -4.36 9.42
N LEU A 166 4.13 -3.40 8.98
CA LEU A 166 2.95 -2.97 9.74
C LEU A 166 2.07 -4.16 10.17
N SER A 167 1.81 -5.08 9.26
CA SER A 167 0.99 -6.26 9.54
C SER A 167 1.60 -7.19 10.59
N ALA A 168 2.93 -7.29 10.66
CA ALA A 168 3.62 -8.01 11.74
C ALA A 168 3.44 -7.32 13.08
N ILE A 169 3.56 -5.98 13.12
CA ILE A 169 3.31 -5.17 14.32
C ILE A 169 1.87 -5.36 14.82
N LEU A 170 0.90 -5.34 13.90
CA LEU A 170 -0.51 -5.58 14.23
C LEU A 170 -0.75 -6.98 14.80
N ILE A 171 -0.17 -8.02 14.20
CA ILE A 171 -0.26 -9.40 14.68
C ILE A 171 0.40 -9.55 16.07
N GLU A 172 1.57 -8.92 16.27
CA GLU A 172 2.30 -8.96 17.54
C GLU A 172 1.47 -8.40 18.69
N ASN A 173 0.76 -7.28 18.47
CA ASN A 173 0.00 -6.56 19.46
C ASN A 173 -1.51 -6.90 19.45
N ALA A 174 -1.93 -7.89 18.67
CA ALA A 174 -3.34 -8.28 18.55
C ALA A 174 -3.91 -8.82 19.87
N SER A 175 -5.17 -8.50 20.13
CA SER A 175 -5.88 -8.94 21.32
C SER A 175 -6.06 -10.47 21.34
N PRO A 176 -6.24 -11.10 22.52
CA PRO A 176 -6.56 -12.52 22.63
C PRO A 176 -7.80 -12.93 21.83
N PHE A 177 -8.80 -12.04 21.73
CA PHE A 177 -10.02 -12.27 20.95
C PHE A 177 -9.70 -12.43 19.45
N VAL A 178 -8.92 -11.54 18.86
CA VAL A 178 -8.49 -11.65 17.46
C VAL A 178 -7.67 -12.91 17.25
N ASN A 179 -6.75 -13.23 18.16
CA ASN A 179 -5.93 -14.44 18.08
C ASN A 179 -6.72 -15.74 18.18
N TYR A 180 -7.89 -15.74 18.84
CA TYR A 180 -8.77 -16.90 18.90
C TYR A 180 -9.41 -17.23 17.55
N PHE A 181 -9.81 -16.21 16.78
CA PHE A 181 -10.43 -16.40 15.46
C PHE A 181 -9.43 -16.49 14.31
N ARG A 182 -8.18 -16.07 14.53
CA ARG A 182 -7.16 -15.99 13.49
C ARG A 182 -6.39 -17.31 13.30
N ILE A 183 -6.10 -17.62 12.06
CA ILE A 183 -5.05 -18.56 11.64
C ILE A 183 -4.09 -17.83 10.68
N PRO A 184 -2.84 -18.26 10.59
CA PRO A 184 -2.14 -19.22 11.44
C PRO A 184 -1.90 -18.69 12.86
N SER A 185 -1.30 -19.51 13.71
CA SER A 185 -0.84 -19.04 15.03
C SER A 185 0.16 -17.88 14.89
N LYS A 186 0.28 -17.05 15.94
CA LYS A 186 1.22 -15.91 15.95
C LYS A 186 2.65 -16.33 15.58
N LYS A 187 3.13 -17.46 16.12
CA LYS A 187 4.46 -18.00 15.83
C LYS A 187 4.67 -18.25 14.32
N VAL A 188 3.68 -18.84 13.65
CA VAL A 188 3.75 -19.12 12.21
C VAL A 188 3.57 -17.84 11.39
N ALA A 189 2.64 -16.96 11.79
CA ALA A 189 2.37 -15.71 11.10
C ALA A 189 3.59 -14.77 11.04
N LEU A 190 4.49 -14.83 12.01
CA LEU A 190 5.65 -13.96 12.15
C LEU A 190 6.98 -14.60 11.70
N LEU A 191 6.94 -15.81 11.09
CA LEU A 191 8.14 -16.40 10.49
C LEU A 191 8.77 -15.47 9.46
N GLY A 192 10.10 -15.42 9.46
CA GLY A 192 10.87 -14.61 8.51
C GLY A 192 11.09 -15.31 7.16
N ASP A 193 11.26 -16.64 7.16
CA ASP A 193 11.43 -17.40 5.91
C ASP A 193 10.09 -17.54 5.19
N PHE A 194 10.04 -17.12 3.95
CA PHE A 194 8.79 -17.07 3.17
C PHE A 194 8.27 -18.46 2.82
N GLU A 195 9.16 -19.37 2.40
CA GLU A 195 8.75 -20.73 1.98
C GLU A 195 8.24 -21.53 3.15
N GLU A 196 8.99 -21.54 4.27
CA GLU A 196 8.57 -22.21 5.49
C GLU A 196 7.24 -21.64 5.99
N LYS A 197 7.11 -20.30 5.94
CA LYS A 197 5.90 -19.60 6.36
C LYS A 197 4.71 -19.98 5.50
N ARG A 198 4.84 -19.93 4.17
CA ARG A 198 3.80 -20.30 3.20
C ARG A 198 3.34 -21.73 3.42
N GLU A 199 4.29 -22.69 3.54
CA GLU A 199 4.00 -24.09 3.77
C GLU A 199 3.26 -24.33 5.08
N ARG A 200 3.74 -23.73 6.18
CA ARG A 200 3.10 -23.88 7.49
C ARG A 200 1.73 -23.21 7.57
N ILE A 201 1.53 -22.09 6.88
CA ILE A 201 0.22 -21.44 6.79
C ILE A 201 -0.76 -22.34 6.05
N ALA A 202 -0.38 -22.87 4.87
CA ALA A 202 -1.24 -23.75 4.08
C ALA A 202 -1.62 -25.02 4.86
N GLN A 203 -0.65 -25.66 5.53
CA GLN A 203 -0.91 -26.83 6.37
C GLN A 203 -1.83 -26.54 7.56
N ALA A 204 -1.71 -25.36 8.17
CA ALA A 204 -2.59 -24.95 9.27
C ALA A 204 -4.01 -24.67 8.75
N ALA A 205 -4.12 -24.00 7.59
CA ALA A 205 -5.38 -23.56 7.01
C ALA A 205 -6.27 -24.73 6.55
N ILE A 206 -5.68 -25.79 5.99
CA ILE A 206 -6.42 -26.98 5.55
C ILE A 206 -7.11 -27.70 6.71
N ARG A 207 -6.57 -27.61 7.91
CA ARG A 207 -7.11 -28.29 9.12
C ARG A 207 -8.24 -27.52 9.79
N GLU A 208 -8.52 -26.31 9.32
CA GLU A 208 -9.49 -25.40 9.95
C GLU A 208 -10.63 -25.08 8.97
N ASN A 209 -11.78 -24.71 9.50
CA ASN A 209 -12.87 -24.14 8.71
C ASN A 209 -12.59 -22.66 8.49
N VAL A 210 -12.00 -22.29 7.35
CA VAL A 210 -11.76 -20.89 6.99
C VAL A 210 -13.02 -20.30 6.38
N THR A 211 -13.46 -19.17 6.94
CA THR A 211 -14.66 -18.46 6.47
C THR A 211 -14.33 -17.11 5.86
N ASN A 212 -13.17 -16.55 6.18
CA ASN A 212 -12.76 -15.26 5.63
C ASN A 212 -11.24 -15.15 5.50
N LEU A 213 -10.80 -14.32 4.56
CA LEU A 213 -9.43 -14.06 4.22
C LEU A 213 -9.09 -12.59 4.51
N SER A 214 -7.85 -12.30 4.91
CA SER A 214 -7.35 -10.93 5.05
C SER A 214 -5.87 -10.85 4.69
N GLY A 215 -5.51 -9.95 3.77
CA GLY A 215 -4.12 -9.75 3.36
C GLY A 215 -3.96 -9.15 1.97
N VAL A 216 -2.71 -9.09 1.53
CA VAL A 216 -2.35 -8.61 0.19
C VAL A 216 -2.72 -9.66 -0.86
N PRO A 217 -3.39 -9.30 -1.97
CA PRO A 217 -3.88 -10.25 -2.98
C PRO A 217 -2.82 -11.18 -3.54
N SER A 218 -1.65 -10.69 -3.92
CA SER A 218 -0.56 -11.51 -4.46
C SER A 218 -0.08 -12.58 -3.46
N TRP A 219 0.06 -12.21 -2.21
CA TRP A 219 0.48 -13.10 -1.13
C TRP A 219 -0.57 -14.14 -0.79
N MET A 220 -1.82 -13.70 -0.67
CA MET A 220 -2.94 -14.60 -0.41
C MET A 220 -3.05 -15.64 -1.53
N LEU A 221 -2.94 -15.21 -2.79
CA LEU A 221 -2.99 -16.11 -3.94
C LEU A 221 -1.92 -17.20 -3.86
N SER A 222 -0.67 -16.85 -3.50
CA SER A 222 0.43 -17.82 -3.32
C SER A 222 0.12 -18.86 -2.24
N VAL A 223 -0.48 -18.43 -1.12
CA VAL A 223 -0.89 -19.34 -0.04
C VAL A 223 -2.05 -20.23 -0.48
N LEU A 224 -3.06 -19.65 -1.15
CA LEU A 224 -4.23 -20.39 -1.64
C LEU A 224 -3.84 -21.44 -2.67
N THR A 225 -2.95 -21.12 -3.62
CA THR A 225 -2.41 -22.08 -4.58
C THR A 225 -1.77 -23.26 -3.82
N ARG A 226 -0.98 -23.00 -2.79
CA ARG A 226 -0.38 -24.07 -1.99
C ARG A 226 -1.41 -24.90 -1.23
N VAL A 227 -2.48 -24.29 -0.75
CA VAL A 227 -3.63 -25.01 -0.14
C VAL A 227 -4.27 -25.97 -1.16
N MET A 228 -4.47 -25.52 -2.39
CA MET A 228 -5.01 -26.37 -3.47
C MET A 228 -4.09 -27.52 -3.78
N ASP A 229 -2.78 -27.28 -3.93
CA ASP A 229 -1.77 -28.33 -4.19
C ASP A 229 -1.80 -29.44 -3.11
N ILE A 230 -1.82 -29.04 -1.84
CA ILE A 230 -1.79 -30.02 -0.72
C ILE A 230 -3.14 -30.75 -0.60
N SER A 231 -4.26 -30.07 -0.80
CA SER A 231 -5.59 -30.66 -0.64
C SER A 231 -6.00 -31.54 -1.82
N GLY A 232 -5.38 -31.33 -3.01
CA GLY A 232 -5.78 -31.97 -4.26
C GLY A 232 -7.17 -31.55 -4.75
N LYS A 233 -7.68 -30.41 -4.25
CA LYS A 233 -8.97 -29.85 -4.65
C LYS A 233 -8.80 -28.84 -5.78
N THR A 234 -9.88 -28.53 -6.48
CA THR A 234 -9.89 -27.57 -7.60
C THR A 234 -10.47 -26.21 -7.20
N HIS A 235 -11.35 -26.16 -6.19
CA HIS A 235 -11.97 -24.93 -5.73
C HIS A 235 -11.88 -24.78 -4.21
N LEU A 236 -11.80 -23.54 -3.71
CA LEU A 236 -11.66 -23.24 -2.29
C LEU A 236 -12.89 -23.69 -1.47
N GLU A 237 -14.09 -23.63 -2.05
CA GLU A 237 -15.31 -24.11 -1.42
C GLU A 237 -15.31 -25.64 -1.18
N ASP A 238 -14.49 -26.39 -1.91
CA ASP A 238 -14.29 -27.83 -1.64
C ASP A 238 -13.40 -28.08 -0.43
N VAL A 239 -12.56 -27.10 -0.08
CA VAL A 239 -11.71 -27.12 1.12
C VAL A 239 -12.44 -26.45 2.29
N TRP A 240 -13.04 -25.31 2.04
CA TRP A 240 -13.72 -24.48 3.04
C TRP A 240 -15.14 -24.09 2.58
N PRO A 241 -16.14 -24.94 2.81
CA PRO A 241 -17.51 -24.69 2.35
C PRO A 241 -18.16 -23.42 2.91
N GLY A 242 -17.56 -22.82 3.94
CA GLY A 242 -18.05 -21.59 4.58
C GLY A 242 -17.29 -20.33 4.18
N ILE A 243 -16.38 -20.38 3.18
CA ILE A 243 -15.64 -19.19 2.74
C ILE A 243 -16.59 -18.17 2.12
N GLU A 244 -16.54 -16.91 2.56
CA GLU A 244 -17.53 -15.91 2.13
C GLU A 244 -16.95 -14.51 1.84
N VAL A 245 -15.78 -14.12 2.37
CA VAL A 245 -15.23 -12.79 2.16
C VAL A 245 -13.70 -12.74 2.19
N PHE A 246 -13.14 -11.90 1.31
CA PHE A 246 -11.73 -11.51 1.32
C PHE A 246 -11.60 -10.01 1.55
N PHE A 247 -11.06 -9.60 2.69
CA PHE A 247 -10.63 -8.24 2.97
C PHE A 247 -9.21 -8.05 2.41
N HIS A 248 -9.06 -7.23 1.39
CA HIS A 248 -7.79 -7.09 0.68
C HIS A 248 -7.35 -5.63 0.56
N GLY A 249 -6.06 -5.41 0.39
CA GLY A 249 -5.48 -4.08 0.20
C GLY A 249 -3.96 -4.17 -0.03
N GLY A 250 -3.30 -3.01 -0.04
CA GLY A 250 -1.86 -2.91 -0.22
C GLY A 250 -1.41 -2.88 -1.68
N VAL A 251 -2.10 -3.60 -2.57
CA VAL A 251 -1.90 -3.57 -4.03
C VAL A 251 -3.25 -3.59 -4.75
N ALA A 252 -3.28 -3.15 -6.00
CA ALA A 252 -4.49 -3.19 -6.83
C ALA A 252 -4.99 -4.64 -6.99
N PHE A 253 -6.28 -4.86 -6.75
CA PHE A 253 -6.90 -6.19 -6.86
C PHE A 253 -7.21 -6.61 -8.30
N THR A 254 -7.44 -5.65 -9.17
CA THR A 254 -7.88 -5.89 -10.56
C THR A 254 -7.04 -6.93 -11.32
N PRO A 255 -5.69 -6.92 -11.25
CA PRO A 255 -4.87 -7.91 -11.96
C PRO A 255 -5.03 -9.35 -11.47
N TYR A 256 -5.47 -9.52 -10.23
CA TYR A 256 -5.62 -10.85 -9.60
C TYR A 256 -7.05 -11.38 -9.65
N ARG A 257 -8.01 -10.55 -10.03
CA ARG A 257 -9.46 -10.86 -9.95
C ARG A 257 -9.82 -12.16 -10.68
N GLU A 258 -9.24 -12.39 -11.85
CA GLU A 258 -9.58 -13.58 -12.64
C GLU A 258 -9.04 -14.86 -11.99
N GLN A 259 -7.83 -14.84 -11.45
CA GLN A 259 -7.27 -15.98 -10.74
C GLN A 259 -8.10 -16.32 -9.48
N TYR A 260 -8.58 -15.30 -8.76
CA TYR A 260 -9.48 -15.54 -7.63
C TYR A 260 -10.83 -16.12 -8.08
N ARG A 261 -11.37 -15.71 -9.23
CA ARG A 261 -12.60 -16.29 -9.80
C ARG A 261 -12.43 -17.76 -10.20
N GLN A 262 -11.24 -18.14 -10.65
CA GLN A 262 -10.93 -19.53 -10.96
C GLN A 262 -10.80 -20.39 -9.71
N LEU A 263 -10.29 -19.81 -8.60
CA LEU A 263 -10.16 -20.51 -7.32
C LEU A 263 -11.48 -20.63 -6.56
N VAL A 264 -12.38 -19.65 -6.70
CA VAL A 264 -13.67 -19.60 -6.01
C VAL A 264 -14.77 -19.39 -7.02
N THR A 265 -15.56 -20.43 -7.27
CA THR A 265 -16.72 -20.40 -8.18
C THR A 265 -18.02 -20.06 -7.46
N ALA A 266 -18.02 -20.09 -6.13
CA ALA A 266 -19.19 -19.72 -5.33
C ALA A 266 -19.64 -18.28 -5.61
N SER A 267 -20.93 -18.11 -5.94
CA SER A 267 -21.51 -16.81 -6.32
C SER A 267 -21.61 -15.81 -5.18
N ASP A 268 -21.46 -16.25 -3.94
CA ASP A 268 -21.60 -15.49 -2.71
C ASP A 268 -20.25 -15.12 -2.07
N MET A 269 -19.14 -15.36 -2.76
CA MET A 269 -17.82 -14.85 -2.34
C MET A 269 -17.71 -13.35 -2.57
N HIS A 270 -17.45 -12.61 -1.50
CA HIS A 270 -17.30 -11.16 -1.53
C HIS A 270 -15.83 -10.74 -1.48
N TYR A 271 -15.51 -9.64 -2.15
CA TYR A 271 -14.20 -8.99 -2.14
C TYR A 271 -14.37 -7.57 -1.64
N MET A 272 -13.72 -7.23 -0.53
CA MET A 272 -13.86 -5.93 0.12
C MET A 272 -12.51 -5.24 0.22
N GLU A 273 -12.37 -4.13 -0.49
CA GLU A 273 -11.13 -3.38 -0.54
C GLU A 273 -10.92 -2.53 0.71
N THR A 274 -9.67 -2.48 1.18
CA THR A 274 -9.24 -1.67 2.31
C THR A 274 -8.00 -0.88 1.93
N TYR A 275 -7.92 0.38 2.37
CA TYR A 275 -6.72 1.20 2.21
C TYR A 275 -6.04 1.39 3.57
N ASN A 276 -5.08 0.50 3.83
CA ASN A 276 -4.27 0.49 5.03
C ASN A 276 -2.79 0.59 4.64
N ALA A 277 -2.12 1.65 5.09
CA ALA A 277 -0.69 1.92 4.88
C ALA A 277 0.04 1.96 6.22
N SER A 278 1.38 1.99 6.20
CA SER A 278 2.19 2.12 7.41
C SER A 278 1.86 3.38 8.21
N GLU A 279 1.46 4.43 7.52
CA GLU A 279 1.12 5.75 8.05
C GLU A 279 -0.28 5.82 8.68
N GLY A 280 -1.20 4.93 8.29
CA GLY A 280 -2.56 4.93 8.81
C GLY A 280 -3.52 4.03 8.04
N PHE A 281 -4.76 3.98 8.50
CA PHE A 281 -5.86 3.29 7.85
C PHE A 281 -6.85 4.34 7.32
N PHE A 282 -7.04 4.43 6.02
CA PHE A 282 -7.69 5.59 5.39
C PHE A 282 -9.05 5.29 4.77
N GLY A 283 -9.24 4.10 4.22
CA GLY A 283 -10.44 3.79 3.47
C GLY A 283 -10.95 2.37 3.58
N LEU A 284 -12.26 2.22 3.46
CA LEU A 284 -12.98 0.96 3.46
C LEU A 284 -14.05 0.96 2.36
N GLN A 285 -14.09 -0.07 1.55
CA GLN A 285 -15.24 -0.30 0.68
C GLN A 285 -16.48 -0.58 1.54
N ASN A 286 -17.46 0.29 1.49
CA ASN A 286 -18.68 0.22 2.30
C ASN A 286 -19.93 -0.21 1.49
N ASP A 287 -19.75 -0.48 0.22
CA ASP A 287 -20.76 -1.03 -0.69
C ASP A 287 -20.06 -2.03 -1.63
N LEU A 288 -20.46 -3.29 -1.58
CA LEU A 288 -19.86 -4.36 -2.39
C LEU A 288 -20.09 -4.20 -3.90
N GLN A 289 -21.03 -3.36 -4.30
CA GLN A 289 -21.31 -3.03 -5.70
C GLN A 289 -20.55 -1.79 -6.20
N ASP A 290 -20.03 -0.96 -5.27
CA ASP A 290 -19.27 0.24 -5.57
C ASP A 290 -17.78 0.02 -5.24
N ARG A 291 -16.90 0.26 -6.20
CA ARG A 291 -15.44 0.13 -6.03
C ARG A 291 -14.81 1.28 -5.25
N SER A 292 -15.54 2.37 -5.05
CA SER A 292 -15.04 3.47 -4.24
C SER A 292 -15.03 3.10 -2.75
N MET A 293 -14.04 3.61 -2.04
CA MET A 293 -13.90 3.41 -0.60
C MET A 293 -14.45 4.62 0.15
N LEU A 294 -15.14 4.37 1.24
CA LEU A 294 -15.50 5.38 2.22
C LEU A 294 -14.23 5.88 2.91
N LEU A 295 -14.01 7.19 2.94
CA LEU A 295 -12.91 7.79 3.71
C LEU A 295 -13.23 7.73 5.21
N MET A 296 -12.29 7.19 5.99
CA MET A 296 -12.46 7.02 7.43
C MET A 296 -11.99 8.27 8.18
N ILE A 297 -12.92 9.12 8.58
CA ILE A 297 -12.64 10.50 9.01
C ILE A 297 -12.53 10.69 10.54
N ASP A 298 -12.67 9.64 11.34
CA ASP A 298 -12.56 9.69 12.80
C ASP A 298 -11.49 8.75 13.39
N TYR A 299 -10.50 8.34 12.55
CA TYR A 299 -9.46 7.38 12.93
C TYR A 299 -8.17 8.03 13.48
N GLY A 300 -8.24 9.25 13.99
CA GLY A 300 -7.05 9.97 14.45
C GLY A 300 -6.11 10.38 13.30
N VAL A 301 -6.69 10.57 12.11
CA VAL A 301 -6.03 11.11 10.93
C VAL A 301 -6.79 12.35 10.48
N PHE A 302 -6.09 13.46 10.39
CA PHE A 302 -6.59 14.69 9.77
C PHE A 302 -6.10 14.77 8.34
N TYR A 303 -7.01 15.06 7.40
CA TYR A 303 -6.75 15.01 5.98
C TYR A 303 -6.72 16.38 5.33
N GLU A 304 -5.70 16.61 4.51
CA GLU A 304 -5.55 17.71 3.58
C GLU A 304 -5.20 17.15 2.20
N PHE A 305 -5.40 17.95 1.16
CA PHE A 305 -5.25 17.51 -0.23
C PHE A 305 -4.61 18.60 -1.08
N ILE A 306 -3.64 18.21 -1.92
CA ILE A 306 -3.02 19.08 -2.92
C ILE A 306 -3.58 18.67 -4.29
N PRO A 307 -4.27 19.54 -5.02
CA PRO A 307 -4.67 19.27 -6.41
C PRO A 307 -3.45 18.86 -7.25
N MET A 308 -3.57 17.84 -8.09
CA MET A 308 -2.43 17.34 -8.87
C MET A 308 -1.90 18.34 -9.90
N ASP A 309 -2.69 19.32 -10.31
CA ASP A 309 -2.27 20.44 -11.14
C ASP A 309 -1.47 21.53 -10.36
N GLU A 310 -1.42 21.40 -9.05
CA GLU A 310 -0.68 22.30 -8.15
C GLU A 310 0.61 21.65 -7.59
N ILE A 311 0.80 20.32 -7.72
CA ILE A 311 1.80 19.54 -6.98
C ILE A 311 3.26 20.02 -7.21
N ASP A 312 3.56 20.51 -8.40
CA ASP A 312 4.90 20.98 -8.79
C ASP A 312 5.12 22.49 -8.54
N LYS A 313 4.13 23.20 -7.97
CA LYS A 313 4.27 24.62 -7.65
C LYS A 313 5.08 24.80 -6.37
N GLU A 314 5.85 25.88 -6.28
CA GLU A 314 6.61 26.23 -5.08
C GLU A 314 5.72 26.42 -3.84
N ASN A 315 4.51 26.98 -4.04
CA ASN A 315 3.50 27.17 -3.01
C ASN A 315 2.17 26.59 -3.50
N PRO A 316 1.97 25.26 -3.42
CA PRO A 316 0.75 24.63 -3.90
C PRO A 316 -0.45 25.02 -3.02
N GLN A 317 -1.62 25.15 -3.63
CA GLN A 317 -2.86 25.29 -2.90
C GLN A 317 -3.16 23.97 -2.16
N ILE A 318 -3.40 24.07 -0.86
CA ILE A 318 -3.75 22.93 -0.03
C ILE A 318 -5.17 23.14 0.49
N VAL A 319 -6.01 22.14 0.32
CA VAL A 319 -7.40 22.22 0.77
C VAL A 319 -7.71 21.17 1.84
N PRO A 320 -8.52 21.49 2.85
CA PRO A 320 -9.02 20.49 3.78
C PRO A 320 -10.04 19.57 3.09
N LEU A 321 -10.44 18.49 3.76
CA LEU A 321 -11.38 17.50 3.20
C LEU A 321 -12.66 18.14 2.67
N TRP A 322 -13.24 19.10 3.37
CA TRP A 322 -14.47 19.78 2.94
C TRP A 322 -14.28 20.73 1.74
N GLY A 323 -13.03 21.05 1.40
CA GLY A 323 -12.67 21.84 0.22
C GLY A 323 -12.45 21.06 -1.07
N VAL A 324 -12.45 19.70 -1.05
CA VAL A 324 -12.21 18.92 -2.25
C VAL A 324 -13.41 18.91 -3.20
N GLU A 325 -13.15 18.64 -4.48
CA GLU A 325 -14.12 18.51 -5.55
C GLU A 325 -14.18 17.09 -6.09
N THR A 326 -15.37 16.60 -6.42
CA THR A 326 -15.52 15.28 -7.05
C THR A 326 -14.94 15.29 -8.46
N GLY A 327 -14.34 14.17 -8.86
CA GLY A 327 -13.73 13.99 -10.18
C GLY A 327 -12.32 14.56 -10.32
N LYS A 328 -11.88 15.44 -9.42
CA LYS A 328 -10.52 16.01 -9.40
C LYS A 328 -9.55 15.06 -8.70
N ASN A 329 -8.31 15.02 -9.17
CA ASN A 329 -7.25 14.17 -8.59
C ASN A 329 -6.40 14.96 -7.60
N TYR A 330 -6.06 14.36 -6.46
CA TYR A 330 -5.35 15.00 -5.37
C TYR A 330 -4.23 14.13 -4.82
N ALA A 331 -3.11 14.74 -4.43
CA ALA A 331 -2.14 14.15 -3.53
C ALA A 331 -2.62 14.27 -2.08
N MET A 332 -2.53 13.18 -1.32
CA MET A 332 -2.98 13.13 0.07
C MET A 332 -1.90 13.63 1.02
N VAL A 333 -2.28 14.53 1.93
CA VAL A 333 -1.48 15.04 3.04
C VAL A 333 -2.20 14.67 4.34
N ILE A 334 -1.46 14.16 5.33
CA ILE A 334 -2.05 13.67 6.58
C ILE A 334 -1.34 14.22 7.80
N SER A 335 -2.10 14.43 8.87
CA SER A 335 -1.57 14.57 10.22
C SER A 335 -2.13 13.44 11.08
N THR A 336 -1.26 12.72 11.81
CA THR A 336 -1.63 11.44 12.44
C THR A 336 -1.31 11.39 13.93
N SER A 337 -1.97 10.49 14.63
CA SER A 337 -1.70 10.15 16.03
C SER A 337 -0.37 9.41 16.27
N ALA A 338 0.52 9.41 15.29
CA ALA A 338 1.89 8.90 15.41
C ALA A 338 2.95 10.01 15.21
N GLY A 339 2.54 11.27 15.05
CA GLY A 339 3.42 12.42 14.90
C GLY A 339 3.85 12.70 13.46
N LEU A 340 3.16 12.15 12.48
CA LEU A 340 3.32 12.60 11.10
C LEU A 340 2.47 13.87 10.93
N TRP A 341 3.11 15.02 10.81
CA TRP A 341 2.45 16.33 10.72
C TRP A 341 2.47 16.85 9.30
N ARG A 342 1.28 17.09 8.74
CA ARG A 342 1.07 17.52 7.35
C ARG A 342 1.97 16.75 6.38
N TYR A 343 2.03 15.45 6.58
CA TYR A 343 2.91 14.53 5.87
C TYR A 343 2.33 14.14 4.52
N MET A 344 3.08 14.38 3.45
CA MET A 344 2.73 13.97 2.10
C MET A 344 3.07 12.49 1.92
N ILE A 345 2.04 11.62 1.96
CA ILE A 345 2.21 10.18 1.88
C ILE A 345 2.69 9.71 0.50
N GLY A 346 2.43 10.52 -0.52
CA GLY A 346 2.81 10.25 -1.91
C GLY A 346 1.73 9.54 -2.73
N ASP A 347 0.63 9.12 -2.13
CA ASP A 347 -0.50 8.53 -2.85
C ASP A 347 -1.43 9.59 -3.41
N THR A 348 -2.06 9.27 -4.56
CA THR A 348 -3.06 10.14 -5.19
C THR A 348 -4.44 9.49 -5.18
N VAL A 349 -5.44 10.30 -4.92
CA VAL A 349 -6.83 9.90 -4.79
C VAL A 349 -7.75 10.80 -5.62
N LYS A 350 -8.87 10.23 -6.05
CA LYS A 350 -9.94 10.98 -6.72
C LYS A 350 -11.25 10.72 -6.00
N PHE A 351 -11.90 11.80 -5.55
CA PHE A 351 -13.20 11.70 -4.90
C PHE A 351 -14.29 11.41 -5.92
N THR A 352 -15.10 10.40 -5.63
CA THR A 352 -16.27 10.00 -6.43
C THR A 352 -17.57 10.54 -5.87
N GLN A 353 -17.59 10.82 -4.56
CA GLN A 353 -18.74 11.33 -3.82
C GLN A 353 -18.27 12.20 -2.63
N LYS A 354 -19.10 13.14 -2.17
CA LYS A 354 -18.82 13.96 -0.98
C LYS A 354 -19.63 13.50 0.22
N ASP A 355 -20.85 13.34 0.26
CA ASP A 355 -21.64 13.05 1.45
C ASP A 355 -22.21 11.61 1.42
N PRO A 356 -21.58 10.63 2.06
CA PRO A 356 -20.25 10.66 2.71
C PRO A 356 -19.11 10.68 1.68
N TYR A 357 -17.91 11.11 2.08
CA TYR A 357 -16.75 11.15 1.19
C TYR A 357 -16.30 9.75 0.77
N LYS A 358 -16.40 9.49 -0.53
CA LYS A 358 -15.86 8.29 -1.16
C LYS A 358 -14.81 8.63 -2.19
N PHE A 359 -13.82 7.75 -2.32
CA PHE A 359 -12.70 7.96 -3.22
C PHE A 359 -12.18 6.66 -3.83
N ILE A 360 -11.40 6.78 -4.86
CA ILE A 360 -10.56 5.73 -5.45
C ILE A 360 -9.10 6.16 -5.38
N ILE A 361 -8.20 5.20 -5.20
CA ILE A 361 -6.77 5.42 -5.36
C ILE A 361 -6.47 5.47 -6.85
N THR A 362 -5.79 6.53 -7.29
CA THR A 362 -5.45 6.74 -8.70
C THR A 362 -4.00 6.47 -9.03
N GLY A 363 -3.14 6.38 -8.02
CA GLY A 363 -1.71 6.10 -8.18
C GLY A 363 -0.88 6.81 -7.13
N ARG A 364 0.29 7.31 -7.55
CA ARG A 364 1.20 8.09 -6.71
C ARG A 364 1.62 9.39 -7.37
N THR A 365 2.10 10.33 -6.56
CA THR A 365 2.66 11.62 -7.02
C THR A 365 3.93 11.43 -7.86
N LYS A 366 4.64 10.31 -7.68
CA LYS A 366 5.79 9.90 -8.49
C LYS A 366 5.46 8.60 -9.20
N PHE A 367 6.07 8.37 -10.37
CA PHE A 367 5.99 7.09 -11.07
C PHE A 367 6.63 5.97 -10.24
N PHE A 368 5.96 4.83 -10.15
CA PHE A 368 6.40 3.68 -9.35
C PHE A 368 5.75 2.39 -9.83
N ILE A 369 6.34 1.25 -9.45
CA ILE A 369 5.74 -0.08 -9.56
C ILE A 369 5.56 -0.65 -8.14
N ASN A 370 4.34 -1.06 -7.81
CA ASN A 370 4.00 -1.74 -6.57
C ASN A 370 2.93 -2.81 -6.85
N ALA A 371 3.24 -3.76 -7.71
CA ALA A 371 2.31 -4.81 -8.11
C ALA A 371 2.32 -5.98 -7.12
N PHE A 372 3.45 -6.21 -6.46
CA PHE A 372 3.72 -7.35 -5.58
C PHE A 372 4.11 -6.90 -4.16
N GLY A 373 4.12 -5.60 -3.88
CA GLY A 373 4.58 -4.99 -2.63
C GLY A 373 6.05 -4.59 -2.66
N GLU A 374 6.64 -4.38 -3.84
CA GLU A 374 8.05 -4.01 -4.04
C GLU A 374 8.33 -2.51 -4.00
N GLU A 375 7.31 -1.67 -4.13
CA GLU A 375 7.38 -0.20 -4.10
C GLU A 375 8.60 0.40 -4.84
N LEU A 376 8.81 -0.05 -6.08
CA LEU A 376 9.91 0.43 -6.92
C LEU A 376 9.60 1.82 -7.45
N ILE A 377 10.38 2.83 -7.05
CA ILE A 377 10.24 4.22 -7.49
C ILE A 377 11.23 4.56 -8.60
N VAL A 378 10.99 5.69 -9.31
CA VAL A 378 11.84 6.13 -10.43
C VAL A 378 13.30 6.29 -10.01
N ASP A 379 13.56 6.82 -8.82
CA ASP A 379 14.92 6.98 -8.32
C ASP A 379 15.67 5.64 -8.17
N ASN A 380 14.96 4.56 -7.76
CA ASN A 380 15.54 3.22 -7.76
C ASN A 380 15.86 2.77 -9.20
N ALA A 381 14.91 2.95 -10.11
CA ALA A 381 15.07 2.60 -11.52
C ALA A 381 16.29 3.31 -12.14
N GLU A 382 16.41 4.62 -11.95
CA GLU A 382 17.51 5.42 -12.50
C GLU A 382 18.87 5.04 -11.92
N ASN A 383 18.96 4.80 -10.61
CA ASN A 383 20.20 4.34 -9.96
C ASN A 383 20.58 2.94 -10.43
N GLY A 384 19.60 2.03 -10.60
CA GLY A 384 19.82 0.70 -11.15
C GLY A 384 20.33 0.73 -12.58
N LEU A 385 19.66 1.48 -13.45
CA LEU A 385 20.05 1.68 -14.86
C LEU A 385 21.43 2.32 -14.98
N LYS A 386 21.74 3.32 -14.15
CA LYS A 386 23.06 3.94 -14.12
C LYS A 386 24.15 2.92 -13.82
N ALA A 387 23.98 2.10 -12.79
CA ALA A 387 24.96 1.07 -12.44
C ALA A 387 25.14 0.04 -13.57
N ALA A 388 24.04 -0.40 -14.21
CA ALA A 388 24.11 -1.31 -15.35
C ALA A 388 24.83 -0.69 -16.56
N CYS A 389 24.56 0.59 -16.86
CA CYS A 389 25.26 1.32 -17.92
C CYS A 389 26.76 1.49 -17.63
N GLU A 390 27.14 1.85 -16.40
CA GLU A 390 28.55 2.02 -16.01
C GLU A 390 29.33 0.70 -16.13
N ALA A 391 28.73 -0.41 -15.76
CA ALA A 391 29.37 -1.73 -15.81
C ALA A 391 29.47 -2.33 -17.21
N THR A 392 28.51 -2.06 -18.11
CA THR A 392 28.43 -2.67 -19.45
C THR A 392 28.86 -1.72 -20.59
N GLY A 393 29.08 -0.43 -20.28
CA GLY A 393 29.37 0.58 -21.30
C GLY A 393 28.16 0.93 -22.17
N ALA A 394 26.95 0.51 -21.80
CA ALA A 394 25.71 0.85 -22.48
C ALA A 394 25.33 2.32 -22.26
N GLN A 395 24.53 2.87 -23.17
CA GLN A 395 23.94 4.20 -23.04
C GLN A 395 22.44 4.11 -23.34
N ILE A 396 21.62 4.65 -22.45
CA ILE A 396 20.16 4.66 -22.58
C ILE A 396 19.70 6.03 -23.08
N ARG A 397 18.74 6.03 -23.99
CA ARG A 397 18.03 7.23 -24.42
C ARG A 397 16.75 7.45 -23.61
N GLU A 398 15.93 6.42 -23.52
CA GLU A 398 14.66 6.46 -22.78
C GLU A 398 14.25 5.04 -22.34
N TYR A 399 13.35 4.96 -21.35
CA TYR A 399 12.83 3.69 -20.88
C TYR A 399 11.42 3.81 -20.29
N THR A 400 10.73 2.67 -20.23
CA THR A 400 9.54 2.46 -19.41
C THR A 400 9.56 1.05 -18.85
N ALA A 401 8.95 0.86 -17.68
CA ALA A 401 8.79 -0.46 -17.09
C ALA A 401 7.39 -0.64 -16.50
N ALA A 402 6.91 -1.88 -16.57
CA ALA A 402 5.63 -2.27 -15.98
C ALA A 402 5.69 -3.74 -15.52
N PRO A 403 4.83 -4.16 -14.56
CA PRO A 403 4.78 -5.54 -14.12
C PRO A 403 4.17 -6.45 -15.18
N VAL A 404 4.69 -7.67 -15.28
CA VAL A 404 3.99 -8.82 -15.84
C VAL A 404 3.39 -9.56 -14.67
N TYR A 405 2.07 -9.51 -14.56
CA TYR A 405 1.34 -10.14 -13.47
C TYR A 405 1.39 -11.67 -13.56
N MET A 406 1.04 -12.33 -12.45
CA MET A 406 1.14 -13.79 -12.34
C MET A 406 0.52 -14.49 -13.55
N ASP A 407 1.31 -15.38 -14.16
CA ASP A 407 0.84 -16.34 -15.15
C ASP A 407 0.15 -17.55 -14.48
N ALA A 408 -0.28 -18.52 -15.27
CA ALA A 408 -0.90 -19.75 -14.78
C ALA A 408 0.02 -20.60 -13.85
N HIS A 409 1.34 -20.30 -13.84
CA HIS A 409 2.34 -20.93 -12.98
C HIS A 409 2.68 -20.11 -11.73
N GLY A 410 1.93 -19.03 -11.47
CA GLY A 410 2.14 -18.16 -10.30
C GLY A 410 3.40 -17.30 -10.37
N LYS A 411 3.96 -17.07 -11.55
CA LYS A 411 5.21 -16.34 -11.78
C LYS A 411 4.93 -14.92 -12.23
N CYS A 412 5.64 -13.97 -11.67
CA CYS A 412 5.55 -12.55 -12.00
C CYS A 412 6.95 -11.94 -12.16
N ARG A 413 7.08 -10.85 -12.93
CA ARG A 413 8.33 -10.13 -13.15
C ARG A 413 8.09 -8.68 -13.55
N HIS A 414 9.11 -7.86 -13.52
CA HIS A 414 9.12 -6.57 -14.21
C HIS A 414 9.61 -6.73 -15.65
N GLN A 415 8.90 -6.09 -16.56
CA GLN A 415 9.31 -5.97 -17.97
C GLN A 415 9.71 -4.54 -18.25
N TRP A 416 10.92 -4.38 -18.79
CA TRP A 416 11.55 -3.11 -19.09
C TRP A 416 11.70 -2.98 -20.60
N LEU A 417 11.15 -1.92 -21.18
CA LEU A 417 11.33 -1.55 -22.57
C LEU A 417 12.31 -0.39 -22.60
N ILE A 418 13.49 -0.60 -23.20
CA ILE A 418 14.62 0.34 -23.15
C ILE A 418 15.10 0.69 -24.55
N GLU A 419 15.10 1.98 -24.89
CA GLU A 419 15.75 2.50 -26.08
C GLU A 419 17.21 2.81 -25.77
N PHE A 420 18.11 2.03 -26.35
CA PHE A 420 19.55 2.24 -26.19
C PHE A 420 20.08 3.23 -27.24
N ALA A 421 20.87 4.19 -26.77
CA ALA A 421 21.73 4.99 -27.65
C ALA A 421 22.99 4.19 -28.05
N LYS A 422 23.45 3.31 -27.13
CA LYS A 422 24.50 2.30 -27.37
C LYS A 422 24.12 1.06 -26.59
N GLU A 423 23.91 -0.05 -27.27
CA GLU A 423 23.55 -1.32 -26.66
C GLU A 423 24.70 -1.92 -25.84
N PRO A 424 24.39 -2.70 -24.77
CA PRO A 424 25.37 -3.49 -24.06
C PRO A 424 25.82 -4.69 -24.93
N GLU A 425 27.01 -5.22 -24.69
CA GLU A 425 27.47 -6.44 -25.33
C GLU A 425 26.62 -7.66 -24.97
N SER A 426 26.04 -7.66 -23.73
CA SER A 426 25.17 -8.71 -23.23
C SER A 426 23.96 -8.07 -22.50
N LEU A 427 22.78 -8.25 -23.07
CA LEU A 427 21.52 -7.86 -22.42
C LEU A 427 21.27 -8.63 -21.14
N THR A 428 21.72 -9.90 -21.08
CA THR A 428 21.57 -10.73 -19.87
C THR A 428 22.43 -10.19 -18.73
N ASP A 429 23.67 -9.78 -18.99
CA ASP A 429 24.53 -9.20 -17.96
C ASP A 429 24.00 -7.82 -17.51
N PHE A 430 23.53 -7.01 -18.45
CA PHE A 430 22.89 -5.73 -18.15
C PHE A 430 21.68 -5.93 -17.23
N ALA A 431 20.78 -6.87 -17.56
CA ALA A 431 19.61 -7.19 -16.75
C ALA A 431 19.99 -7.69 -15.34
N HIS A 432 21.02 -8.52 -15.26
CA HIS A 432 21.51 -9.06 -13.99
C HIS A 432 22.06 -7.95 -13.07
N ILE A 433 22.88 -7.05 -13.61
CA ILE A 433 23.44 -5.92 -12.84
C ILE A 433 22.34 -4.98 -12.40
N LEU A 434 21.36 -4.66 -13.27
CA LEU A 434 20.20 -3.87 -12.93
C LEU A 434 19.41 -4.51 -11.76
N ASP A 435 19.09 -5.79 -11.87
CA ASP A 435 18.34 -6.54 -10.85
C ASP A 435 19.06 -6.56 -9.50
N LEU A 436 20.36 -6.83 -9.49
CA LEU A 436 21.18 -6.81 -8.26
C LEU A 436 21.22 -5.41 -7.63
N LYS A 437 21.35 -4.36 -8.44
CA LYS A 437 21.37 -3.00 -7.92
C LYS A 437 20.02 -2.60 -7.35
N LEU A 438 18.93 -2.99 -7.98
CA LEU A 438 17.57 -2.77 -7.44
C LEU A 438 17.38 -3.47 -6.10
N GLN A 439 17.86 -4.70 -5.94
CA GLN A 439 17.84 -5.42 -4.65
C GLN A 439 18.69 -4.70 -3.58
N GLU A 440 19.86 -4.18 -3.97
CA GLU A 440 20.74 -3.45 -3.04
C GLU A 440 20.06 -2.19 -2.46
N ILE A 441 19.35 -1.43 -3.30
CA ILE A 441 18.82 -0.10 -2.94
C ILE A 441 17.35 -0.07 -2.54
N ASN A 442 16.63 -1.19 -2.71
CA ASN A 442 15.22 -1.31 -2.34
C ASN A 442 14.96 -2.61 -1.58
N SER A 443 14.71 -2.50 -0.29
CA SER A 443 14.53 -3.65 0.60
C SER A 443 13.27 -4.46 0.32
N ASP A 444 12.22 -3.84 -0.22
CA ASP A 444 10.98 -4.53 -0.54
C ASP A 444 11.12 -5.28 -1.86
N TYR A 445 11.82 -4.68 -2.83
CA TYR A 445 12.21 -5.37 -4.06
C TYR A 445 13.12 -6.58 -3.73
N GLU A 446 14.15 -6.42 -2.89
CA GLU A 446 15.02 -7.52 -2.42
C GLU A 446 14.21 -8.65 -1.79
N ALA A 447 13.27 -8.33 -0.89
CA ALA A 447 12.42 -9.30 -0.23
C ALA A 447 11.54 -10.09 -1.22
N LYS A 448 11.03 -9.44 -2.28
CA LYS A 448 10.20 -10.09 -3.31
C LYS A 448 11.03 -10.91 -4.31
N ARG A 449 12.29 -10.49 -4.55
CA ARG A 449 13.24 -11.22 -5.42
C ARG A 449 13.85 -12.46 -4.74
N TYR A 450 13.69 -12.61 -3.42
CA TYR A 450 14.30 -13.70 -2.68
C TYR A 450 13.93 -15.06 -3.28
N LYS A 451 14.95 -15.78 -3.80
CA LYS A 451 14.83 -17.09 -4.46
C LYS A 451 13.82 -17.16 -5.61
N ASP A 452 13.52 -16.06 -6.28
CA ASP A 452 12.54 -15.98 -7.39
C ASP A 452 11.12 -16.49 -7.05
N ILE A 453 10.74 -16.39 -5.79
CA ILE A 453 9.49 -16.98 -5.30
C ILE A 453 8.29 -16.13 -5.73
N THR A 454 8.33 -14.84 -5.41
CA THR A 454 7.24 -13.90 -5.72
C THR A 454 7.51 -13.15 -7.01
N LEU A 455 8.69 -12.54 -7.10
CA LEU A 455 9.14 -11.75 -8.24
C LEU A 455 10.36 -12.42 -8.88
N GLN A 456 10.25 -12.79 -10.14
CA GLN A 456 11.35 -13.37 -10.91
C GLN A 456 12.32 -12.28 -11.38
N HIS A 457 13.44 -12.73 -11.97
CA HIS A 457 14.39 -11.86 -12.65
C HIS A 457 13.67 -10.97 -13.68
N LEU A 458 14.04 -9.69 -13.72
CA LEU A 458 13.45 -8.74 -14.65
C LEU A 458 13.79 -9.11 -16.12
N GLU A 459 12.91 -8.71 -17.02
CA GLU A 459 13.04 -8.92 -18.46
C GLU A 459 13.29 -7.59 -19.15
N ILE A 460 14.29 -7.53 -20.04
CA ILE A 460 14.58 -6.35 -20.86
C ILE A 460 14.22 -6.65 -22.30
N ILE A 461 13.44 -5.74 -22.89
CA ILE A 461 13.12 -5.70 -24.31
C ILE A 461 13.80 -4.45 -24.89
N PRO A 462 14.72 -4.61 -25.88
CA PRO A 462 15.23 -3.47 -26.62
C PRO A 462 14.13 -2.79 -27.42
N ALA A 463 14.03 -1.49 -27.30
CA ALA A 463 13.14 -0.68 -28.12
C ALA A 463 13.87 -0.25 -29.39
N ARG A 464 13.15 -0.23 -30.50
CA ARG A 464 13.67 0.36 -31.74
C ARG A 464 13.94 1.86 -31.57
N LYS A 465 14.77 2.42 -32.40
CA LYS A 465 15.07 3.86 -32.39
C LYS A 465 13.80 4.70 -32.55
N HIS A 466 13.71 5.78 -31.78
CA HIS A 466 12.60 6.74 -31.79
C HIS A 466 11.22 6.18 -31.42
N LEU A 467 11.14 4.98 -30.81
CA LEU A 467 9.87 4.38 -30.40
C LEU A 467 9.09 5.30 -29.46
N PHE A 468 9.75 5.85 -28.47
CA PHE A 468 9.12 6.72 -27.47
C PHE A 468 8.65 8.05 -28.06
N ASP A 469 9.39 8.63 -28.98
CA ASP A 469 8.99 9.82 -29.71
C ASP A 469 7.76 9.57 -30.58
N ASP A 470 7.73 8.45 -31.30
CA ASP A 470 6.60 8.05 -32.14
C ASP A 470 5.35 7.79 -31.30
N TRP A 471 5.51 7.17 -30.14
CA TRP A 471 4.40 6.95 -29.21
C TRP A 471 3.85 8.28 -28.68
N LEU A 472 4.70 9.23 -28.24
CA LEU A 472 4.27 10.58 -27.84
C LEU A 472 3.55 11.30 -28.97
N LYS A 473 4.05 11.17 -30.21
CA LYS A 473 3.44 11.74 -31.40
C LYS A 473 2.05 11.16 -31.66
N SER A 474 1.89 9.84 -31.54
CA SER A 474 0.58 9.18 -31.68
C SER A 474 -0.45 9.65 -30.66
N LYS A 475 0.00 10.12 -29.48
CA LYS A 475 -0.85 10.70 -28.43
C LYS A 475 -1.06 12.23 -28.58
N GLY A 476 -0.53 12.86 -29.65
CA GLY A 476 -0.58 14.32 -29.83
C GLY A 476 0.21 15.10 -28.78
N LYS A 477 1.24 14.47 -28.19
CA LYS A 477 1.99 15.00 -27.03
C LYS A 477 3.46 15.32 -27.35
N LEU A 478 3.89 15.20 -28.60
CA LEU A 478 5.26 15.51 -29.01
C LEU A 478 5.49 17.04 -29.00
N GLY A 479 6.57 17.48 -28.37
CA GLY A 479 6.98 18.90 -28.32
C GLY A 479 6.47 19.71 -27.13
N GLY A 480 5.79 19.08 -26.14
CA GLY A 480 5.37 19.73 -24.88
C GLY A 480 6.16 19.23 -23.66
N GLN A 481 5.75 19.65 -22.46
CA GLN A 481 6.29 19.14 -21.18
C GLN A 481 5.84 17.71 -20.86
N HIS A 482 5.44 16.91 -21.85
CA HIS A 482 4.96 15.55 -21.65
C HIS A 482 6.15 14.59 -21.53
N LYS A 483 6.15 13.81 -20.44
CA LYS A 483 7.19 12.82 -20.15
C LYS A 483 6.65 11.42 -20.40
N ILE A 484 7.53 10.51 -20.77
CA ILE A 484 7.23 9.07 -20.79
C ILE A 484 6.93 8.59 -19.37
N PRO A 485 5.86 7.81 -19.14
CA PRO A 485 5.62 7.14 -17.88
C PRO A 485 6.70 6.09 -17.62
N ARG A 486 7.75 6.45 -16.87
CA ARG A 486 8.93 5.61 -16.66
C ARG A 486 8.61 4.33 -15.90
N LEU A 487 7.73 4.40 -14.91
CA LEU A 487 7.24 3.25 -14.16
C LEU A 487 5.71 3.31 -14.10
N SER A 488 5.05 2.18 -14.27
CA SER A 488 3.59 2.10 -14.21
C SER A 488 3.13 0.77 -13.63
N ASN A 489 2.14 0.80 -12.71
CA ASN A 489 1.46 -0.41 -12.23
C ASN A 489 0.54 -1.05 -13.28
N THR A 490 0.19 -0.30 -14.33
CA THR A 490 -0.63 -0.81 -15.43
C THR A 490 0.23 -1.04 -16.66
N ARG A 491 -0.14 -2.03 -17.45
CA ARG A 491 0.57 -2.34 -18.69
C ARG A 491 0.11 -1.49 -19.88
N THR A 492 -0.87 -0.62 -19.72
CA THR A 492 -1.49 0.14 -20.83
C THR A 492 -0.46 0.83 -21.71
N TYR A 493 0.51 1.53 -21.11
CA TYR A 493 1.52 2.27 -21.87
C TYR A 493 2.56 1.36 -22.51
N ILE A 494 3.10 0.40 -21.74
CA ILE A 494 4.14 -0.50 -22.25
C ILE A 494 3.57 -1.43 -23.34
N ASP A 495 2.34 -1.92 -23.21
CA ASP A 495 1.72 -2.79 -24.22
C ASP A 495 1.44 -2.04 -25.53
N GLU A 496 1.03 -0.77 -25.46
CA GLU A 496 0.94 0.08 -26.66
C GLU A 496 2.30 0.25 -27.35
N MET A 497 3.35 0.53 -26.57
CA MET A 497 4.70 0.71 -27.11
C MET A 497 5.28 -0.60 -27.65
N LEU A 498 5.05 -1.73 -26.98
CA LEU A 498 5.45 -3.06 -27.46
C LEU A 498 4.79 -3.38 -28.80
N SER A 499 3.49 -3.13 -28.94
CA SER A 499 2.77 -3.30 -30.21
C SER A 499 3.36 -2.46 -31.35
N MET A 500 3.82 -1.25 -31.05
CA MET A 500 4.51 -0.39 -32.03
C MET A 500 5.93 -0.88 -32.30
N ASN A 501 6.60 -1.47 -31.33
CA ASN A 501 7.93 -2.06 -31.45
C ASN A 501 7.90 -3.32 -32.35
N ASP A 502 6.92 -4.21 -32.14
CA ASP A 502 6.76 -5.47 -32.91
C ASP A 502 6.35 -5.21 -34.36
N SER A 503 5.72 -4.06 -34.64
CA SER A 503 5.31 -3.67 -35.98
C SER A 503 6.46 -3.10 -36.79
N ALA A 504 7.63 -2.91 -36.22
CA ALA A 504 8.79 -2.32 -36.86
C ALA A 504 9.50 -3.32 -37.81
N LYS A 505 10.08 -2.78 -38.86
CA LYS A 505 10.94 -3.57 -39.77
C LYS A 505 12.33 -3.80 -39.15
N PRO A 506 13.08 -4.88 -39.54
CA PRO A 506 14.43 -5.14 -39.02
C PRO A 506 15.41 -3.97 -39.17
N GLU A 507 15.16 -3.03 -40.06
CA GLU A 507 16.00 -1.85 -40.32
C GLU A 507 15.83 -0.72 -39.26
N ASP A 508 14.86 -0.86 -38.35
CA ASP A 508 14.50 0.15 -37.33
C ASP A 508 15.21 -0.07 -35.96
N PHE A 509 16.01 -1.17 -35.84
CA PHE A 509 16.78 -1.54 -34.65
C PHE A 509 18.24 -1.15 -34.71
#